data_630cb8321628a4c4d046e0abab03f574
#
_entry.id   630cb8321628a4c4d046e0abab03f574
#
_cell.length_a   1.000
_cell.length_b   1.000
_cell.length_c   1.000
_cell.angle_alpha   90.00
_cell.angle_beta   90.00
_cell.angle_gamma   90.00
#
_symmetry.space_group_name_H-M   'P 1'
#
loop_
_entity.id
_entity.type
_entity.pdbx_description
1 polymer ?
#
loop_
_entity_poly.entity_id
_entity_poly.type
_entity_poly.pdbx_seq_one_letter_code
_entity_poly.pdbx_strand_id
1 'polypeptide(L)'
;MNRERKKILAEILLISIVCSYNKMFIFAFIWVFLHEIAHILIAFKYGCKFYNIGFHIFGLNAELSEINTLKDKEKIAVYIAGALFNIISAFALYLISFKYKNIFIDTGIRLNIGLAFFNLLPAYPLDGSRILEIVLSKRILFKRAQRIISIISYIIAGLFIISGISIYIFLHSLNFSIIIGAIIIVYITRMEQHTSMYITMGNIVKKRKKLLKDNYIENKSISVYYKQGLVNVLALVDRNKFNTFYILNDDMKLIYILHEDELIEALKSYGNMTVEEYIKRMKNEEGKMQN
;
A
#
# COMPACT_ATOMS: atom_id res chain seq x y z
N MET A 1 12.21 16.91 -24.15
CA MET A 1 11.70 15.59 -23.79
C MET A 1 11.49 15.56 -22.27
N ASN A 2 10.24 15.46 -21.79
CA ASN A 2 9.88 15.54 -20.37
C ASN A 2 10.62 14.47 -19.53
N ARG A 3 10.95 14.82 -18.28
CA ARG A 3 11.66 13.95 -17.30
C ARG A 3 10.99 12.57 -17.17
N GLU A 4 9.67 12.53 -17.24
CA GLU A 4 8.85 11.30 -17.23
C GLU A 4 9.12 10.41 -18.46
N ARG A 5 9.15 10.98 -19.68
CA ARG A 5 9.46 10.22 -20.91
C ARG A 5 10.87 9.62 -20.91
N LYS A 6 11.84 10.32 -20.31
CA LYS A 6 13.22 9.79 -20.17
C LYS A 6 13.25 8.60 -19.21
N LYS A 7 12.48 8.63 -18.11
CA LYS A 7 12.37 7.50 -17.17
C LYS A 7 11.75 6.29 -17.86
N ILE A 8 10.60 6.47 -18.53
CA ILE A 8 9.90 5.39 -19.24
C ILE A 8 10.84 4.77 -20.32
N LEU A 9 11.56 5.59 -21.08
CA LEU A 9 12.52 5.10 -22.06
C LEU A 9 13.67 4.30 -21.41
N ALA A 10 14.20 4.76 -20.29
CA ALA A 10 15.25 4.06 -19.55
C ALA A 10 14.76 2.71 -19.00
N GLU A 11 13.52 2.65 -18.51
CA GLU A 11 12.89 1.42 -18.02
C GLU A 11 12.63 0.42 -19.14
N ILE A 12 12.09 0.86 -20.28
CA ILE A 12 11.89 0.02 -21.47
C ILE A 12 13.24 -0.52 -21.97
N LEU A 13 14.27 0.33 -22.02
CA LEU A 13 15.61 -0.07 -22.47
C LEU A 13 16.21 -1.11 -21.52
N LEU A 14 16.07 -0.94 -20.20
CA LEU A 14 16.56 -1.88 -19.21
C LEU A 14 15.84 -3.22 -19.29
N ILE A 15 14.51 -3.22 -19.42
CA ILE A 15 13.70 -4.43 -19.64
C ILE A 15 14.14 -5.12 -20.92
N SER A 16 14.34 -4.36 -22.01
CA SER A 16 14.77 -4.89 -23.30
C SER A 16 16.15 -5.58 -23.22
N ILE A 17 17.11 -4.98 -22.49
CA ILE A 17 18.44 -5.55 -22.25
C ILE A 17 18.33 -6.86 -21.45
N VAL A 18 17.57 -6.86 -20.36
CA VAL A 18 17.38 -8.05 -19.51
C VAL A 18 16.68 -9.17 -20.30
N CYS A 19 15.66 -8.84 -21.09
CA CYS A 19 14.95 -9.79 -21.95
C CYS A 19 15.83 -10.35 -23.07
N SER A 20 16.75 -9.56 -23.62
CA SER A 20 17.69 -10.03 -24.64
C SER A 20 18.69 -11.05 -24.13
N TYR A 21 19.01 -11.02 -22.85
CA TYR A 21 19.96 -11.93 -22.23
C TYR A 21 19.41 -13.35 -22.04
N ASN A 22 18.11 -13.49 -21.75
CA ASN A 22 17.50 -14.82 -21.55
C ASN A 22 16.00 -14.81 -21.88
N LYS A 23 15.60 -15.65 -22.85
CA LYS A 23 14.20 -15.82 -23.29
C LYS A 23 13.24 -16.19 -22.15
N MET A 24 13.73 -16.83 -21.08
CA MET A 24 12.92 -17.18 -19.91
C MET A 24 12.48 -15.94 -19.10
N PHE A 25 13.26 -14.83 -19.15
CA PHE A 25 12.82 -13.57 -18.52
C PHE A 25 11.63 -12.96 -19.24
N ILE A 26 11.60 -13.01 -20.58
CA ILE A 26 10.44 -12.54 -21.37
C ILE A 26 9.20 -13.34 -20.96
N PHE A 27 9.35 -14.65 -20.86
CA PHE A 27 8.26 -15.55 -20.51
C PHE A 27 7.74 -15.29 -19.09
N ALA A 28 8.63 -15.09 -18.11
CA ALA A 28 8.25 -14.70 -16.75
C ALA A 28 7.56 -13.33 -16.72
N PHE A 29 8.07 -12.35 -17.49
CA PHE A 29 7.49 -11.01 -17.58
C PHE A 29 6.07 -11.02 -18.15
N ILE A 30 5.78 -11.88 -19.13
CA ILE A 30 4.43 -12.05 -19.66
C ILE A 30 3.46 -12.49 -18.55
N TRP A 31 3.85 -13.45 -17.70
CA TRP A 31 3.00 -13.90 -16.59
C TRP A 31 2.78 -12.84 -15.52
N VAL A 32 3.79 -12.05 -15.20
CA VAL A 32 3.66 -10.89 -14.30
C VAL A 32 2.72 -9.85 -14.92
N PHE A 33 2.86 -9.56 -16.21
CA PHE A 33 2.00 -8.62 -16.91
C PHE A 33 0.53 -9.06 -16.93
N LEU A 34 0.27 -10.34 -17.18
CA LEU A 34 -1.09 -10.91 -17.14
C LEU A 34 -1.68 -10.89 -15.72
N HIS A 35 -0.86 -11.10 -14.69
CA HIS A 35 -1.24 -10.96 -13.30
C HIS A 35 -1.72 -9.52 -13.00
N GLU A 36 -0.98 -8.50 -13.43
CA GLU A 36 -1.37 -7.10 -13.28
C GLU A 36 -2.65 -6.77 -14.06
N ILE A 37 -2.81 -7.31 -15.26
CA ILE A 37 -4.07 -7.15 -16.02
C ILE A 37 -5.26 -7.71 -15.26
N ALA A 38 -5.11 -8.83 -14.54
CA ALA A 38 -6.19 -9.40 -13.74
C ALA A 38 -6.68 -8.44 -12.65
N HIS A 39 -5.76 -7.77 -11.95
CA HIS A 39 -6.12 -6.70 -11.00
C HIS A 39 -6.91 -5.58 -11.65
N ILE A 40 -6.43 -5.13 -12.79
CA ILE A 40 -7.02 -4.06 -13.58
C ILE A 40 -8.45 -4.40 -14.01
N LEU A 41 -8.67 -5.60 -14.57
CA LEU A 41 -9.99 -6.04 -15.04
C LEU A 41 -11.01 -6.10 -13.90
N ILE A 42 -10.62 -6.61 -12.74
CA ILE A 42 -11.51 -6.65 -11.58
C ILE A 42 -11.77 -5.25 -11.03
N ALA A 43 -10.78 -4.35 -11.02
CA ALA A 43 -10.98 -2.96 -10.63
C ALA A 43 -11.95 -2.22 -11.56
N PHE A 44 -11.87 -2.44 -12.88
CA PHE A 44 -12.84 -1.93 -13.85
C PHE A 44 -14.26 -2.42 -13.60
N LYS A 45 -14.41 -3.70 -13.28
CA LYS A 45 -15.73 -4.28 -12.95
C LYS A 45 -16.39 -3.55 -11.78
N TYR A 46 -15.60 -3.01 -10.84
CA TYR A 46 -16.09 -2.22 -9.71
C TYR A 46 -16.14 -0.71 -10.00
N GLY A 47 -15.95 -0.29 -11.25
CA GLY A 47 -16.13 1.10 -11.69
C GLY A 47 -14.93 2.02 -11.45
N CYS A 48 -13.75 1.46 -11.17
CA CYS A 48 -12.53 2.26 -11.08
C CYS A 48 -12.14 2.79 -12.46
N LYS A 49 -11.84 4.09 -12.55
CA LYS A 49 -11.34 4.74 -13.76
C LYS A 49 -9.82 4.89 -13.68
N PHE A 50 -9.14 4.68 -14.82
CA PHE A 50 -7.72 4.97 -14.92
C PHE A 50 -7.49 6.44 -15.25
N TYR A 51 -6.61 7.09 -14.51
CA TYR A 51 -6.15 8.43 -14.86
C TYR A 51 -4.72 8.45 -15.39
N ASN A 52 -3.88 7.48 -15.01
CA ASN A 52 -2.52 7.32 -15.54
C ASN A 52 -2.06 5.87 -15.46
N ILE A 53 -1.56 5.34 -16.56
CA ILE A 53 -0.81 4.08 -16.57
C ILE A 53 0.66 4.44 -16.43
N GLY A 54 1.21 4.34 -15.23
CA GLY A 54 2.63 4.47 -14.98
C GLY A 54 3.31 3.10 -15.11
N PHE A 55 4.18 2.94 -16.09
CA PHE A 55 5.10 1.80 -16.14
C PHE A 55 6.23 2.07 -15.15
N HIS A 56 6.36 1.24 -14.13
CA HIS A 56 7.52 1.21 -13.25
C HIS A 56 8.22 -0.15 -13.37
N ILE A 57 9.52 -0.17 -13.09
CA ILE A 57 10.38 -1.37 -13.17
C ILE A 57 9.81 -2.57 -12.40
N PHE A 58 8.95 -2.33 -11.41
CA PHE A 58 8.35 -3.35 -10.52
C PHE A 58 6.90 -3.71 -10.86
N GLY A 59 6.40 -3.36 -12.04
CA GLY A 59 5.04 -3.67 -12.48
C GLY A 59 4.25 -2.46 -12.96
N LEU A 60 3.05 -2.70 -13.47
CA LEU A 60 2.06 -1.68 -13.81
C LEU A 60 1.50 -1.09 -12.50
N ASN A 61 2.10 0.00 -12.01
CA ASN A 61 1.38 0.83 -11.07
C ASN A 61 0.30 1.60 -11.85
N ALA A 62 -0.82 0.96 -12.07
CA ALA A 62 -2.03 1.68 -12.37
C ALA A 62 -2.35 2.48 -11.10
N GLU A 63 -2.09 3.79 -11.10
CA GLU A 63 -2.66 4.68 -10.11
C GLU A 63 -4.18 4.64 -10.28
N LEU A 64 -4.77 3.59 -9.73
CA LEU A 64 -6.20 3.45 -9.55
C LEU A 64 -6.59 4.46 -8.47
N SER A 65 -6.69 5.73 -8.87
CA SER A 65 -7.03 6.84 -7.96
C SER A 65 -8.33 6.59 -7.18
N GLU A 66 -9.14 5.64 -7.65
CA GLU A 66 -10.43 5.28 -7.07
C GLU A 66 -10.45 3.94 -6.30
N ILE A 67 -9.36 3.15 -6.27
CA ILE A 67 -9.30 1.93 -5.43
C ILE A 67 -9.63 2.26 -3.97
N ASN A 68 -9.19 3.42 -3.50
CA ASN A 68 -9.47 3.86 -2.14
C ASN A 68 -10.96 4.13 -1.88
N THR A 69 -11.78 4.35 -2.90
CA THR A 69 -13.22 4.59 -2.77
C THR A 69 -14.05 3.31 -2.74
N LEU A 70 -13.48 2.17 -3.13
CA LEU A 70 -14.13 0.87 -3.12
C LEU A 70 -14.43 0.40 -1.69
N LYS A 71 -15.43 -0.47 -1.55
CA LYS A 71 -15.70 -1.20 -0.31
C LYS A 71 -14.57 -2.18 -0.02
N ASP A 72 -14.35 -2.51 1.26
CA ASP A 72 -13.26 -3.41 1.67
C ASP A 72 -13.32 -4.77 0.97
N LYS A 73 -14.52 -5.34 0.77
CA LYS A 73 -14.70 -6.61 0.03
C LYS A 73 -14.26 -6.50 -1.43
N GLU A 74 -14.59 -5.38 -2.07
CA GLU A 74 -14.23 -5.09 -3.47
C GLU A 74 -12.70 -4.91 -3.61
N LYS A 75 -12.07 -4.20 -2.65
CA LYS A 75 -10.60 -4.07 -2.61
C LYS A 75 -9.91 -5.43 -2.47
N ILE A 76 -10.39 -6.27 -1.54
CA ILE A 76 -9.85 -7.62 -1.35
C ILE A 76 -10.00 -8.43 -2.65
N ALA A 77 -11.15 -8.33 -3.34
CA ALA A 77 -11.35 -9.02 -4.61
C ALA A 77 -10.36 -8.54 -5.69
N VAL A 78 -10.06 -7.23 -5.74
CA VAL A 78 -9.04 -6.68 -6.65
C VAL A 78 -7.66 -7.27 -6.30
N TYR A 79 -7.22 -7.22 -5.03
CA TYR A 79 -5.89 -7.70 -4.65
C TYR A 79 -5.72 -9.22 -4.75
N ILE A 80 -6.78 -10.01 -4.62
CA ILE A 80 -6.72 -11.46 -4.83
C ILE A 80 -6.70 -11.84 -6.31
N ALA A 81 -7.21 -10.98 -7.19
CA ALA A 81 -7.43 -11.31 -8.61
C ALA A 81 -6.17 -11.78 -9.33
N GLY A 82 -5.01 -11.14 -9.10
CA GLY A 82 -3.74 -11.53 -9.71
C GLY A 82 -3.29 -12.91 -9.29
N ALA A 83 -3.29 -13.18 -7.99
CA ALA A 83 -2.92 -14.49 -7.46
C ALA A 83 -3.88 -15.59 -7.92
N LEU A 84 -5.19 -15.30 -7.95
CA LEU A 84 -6.21 -16.25 -8.45
C LEU A 84 -6.02 -16.52 -9.94
N PHE A 85 -5.75 -15.51 -10.75
CA PHE A 85 -5.41 -15.67 -12.17
C PHE A 85 -4.22 -16.62 -12.35
N ASN A 86 -3.16 -16.45 -11.57
CA ASN A 86 -1.98 -17.30 -11.66
C ASN A 86 -2.29 -18.74 -11.25
N ILE A 87 -3.10 -18.98 -10.21
CA ILE A 87 -3.51 -20.34 -9.81
C ILE A 87 -4.31 -20.99 -10.93
N ILE A 88 -5.28 -20.29 -11.52
CA ILE A 88 -6.09 -20.80 -12.62
C ILE A 88 -5.22 -21.11 -13.85
N SER A 89 -4.27 -20.21 -14.18
CA SER A 89 -3.32 -20.38 -15.28
C SER A 89 -2.41 -21.58 -15.07
N ALA A 90 -1.88 -21.77 -13.86
CA ALA A 90 -1.07 -22.92 -13.50
C ALA A 90 -1.86 -24.22 -13.66
N PHE A 91 -3.13 -24.25 -13.20
CA PHE A 91 -4.01 -25.41 -13.33
C PHE A 91 -4.34 -25.71 -14.81
N ALA A 92 -4.64 -24.69 -15.62
CA ALA A 92 -4.88 -24.86 -17.05
C ALA A 92 -3.64 -25.43 -17.77
N LEU A 93 -2.45 -24.88 -17.48
CA LEU A 93 -1.19 -25.41 -18.04
C LEU A 93 -0.91 -26.84 -17.57
N TYR A 94 -1.25 -27.17 -16.32
CA TYR A 94 -1.13 -28.55 -15.82
C TYR A 94 -2.02 -29.52 -16.59
N LEU A 95 -3.26 -29.17 -16.90
CA LEU A 95 -4.13 -30.01 -17.74
C LEU A 95 -3.57 -30.17 -19.16
N ILE A 96 -2.99 -29.11 -19.73
CA ILE A 96 -2.36 -29.17 -21.06
C ILE A 96 -1.10 -30.05 -21.05
N SER A 97 -0.36 -30.12 -19.94
CA SER A 97 0.87 -30.91 -19.80
C SER A 97 0.63 -32.44 -19.94
N PHE A 98 -0.57 -32.93 -19.71
CA PHE A 98 -0.91 -34.33 -19.94
C PHE A 98 -0.82 -34.72 -21.43
N LYS A 99 -1.11 -33.76 -22.33
CA LYS A 99 -1.10 -33.99 -23.77
C LYS A 99 0.19 -33.54 -24.43
N TYR A 100 0.74 -32.40 -23.94
CA TYR A 100 1.91 -31.77 -24.54
C TYR A 100 3.01 -31.58 -23.47
N LYS A 101 4.07 -32.40 -23.58
CA LYS A 101 5.27 -32.23 -22.73
C LYS A 101 6.20 -31.22 -23.35
N ASN A 102 6.27 -30.00 -22.76
CA ASN A 102 7.14 -28.93 -23.21
C ASN A 102 7.70 -28.18 -22.01
N ILE A 103 8.99 -27.84 -22.09
CA ILE A 103 9.69 -27.10 -21.03
C ILE A 103 9.03 -25.75 -20.70
N PHE A 104 8.39 -25.09 -21.68
CA PHE A 104 7.67 -23.84 -21.46
C PHE A 104 6.41 -24.05 -20.61
N ILE A 105 5.71 -25.19 -20.79
CA ILE A 105 4.53 -25.53 -20.00
C ILE A 105 4.94 -25.77 -18.55
N ASP A 106 5.98 -26.60 -18.33
CA ASP A 106 6.45 -26.91 -16.98
C ASP A 106 7.00 -25.66 -16.27
N THR A 107 7.73 -24.82 -17.01
CA THR A 107 8.21 -23.54 -16.47
C THR A 107 7.03 -22.60 -16.18
N GLY A 108 6.03 -22.52 -17.06
CA GLY A 108 4.84 -21.73 -16.86
C GLY A 108 4.05 -22.13 -15.59
N ILE A 109 3.91 -23.42 -15.34
CA ILE A 109 3.27 -23.94 -14.12
C ILE A 109 4.04 -23.44 -12.89
N ARG A 110 5.36 -23.66 -12.84
CA ARG A 110 6.20 -23.26 -11.71
C ARG A 110 6.19 -21.74 -11.48
N LEU A 111 6.27 -20.96 -12.55
CA LEU A 111 6.22 -19.50 -12.46
C LEU A 111 4.88 -19.01 -11.91
N ASN A 112 3.77 -19.53 -12.42
CA ASN A 112 2.45 -19.10 -11.97
C ASN A 112 2.17 -19.49 -10.51
N ILE A 113 2.57 -20.70 -10.09
CA ILE A 113 2.47 -21.11 -8.69
C ILE A 113 3.35 -20.19 -7.82
N GLY A 114 4.61 -19.97 -8.23
CA GLY A 114 5.54 -19.11 -7.52
C GLY A 114 5.02 -17.68 -7.39
N LEU A 115 4.51 -17.08 -8.48
CA LEU A 115 3.93 -15.74 -8.49
C LEU A 115 2.70 -15.63 -7.57
N ALA A 116 1.82 -16.63 -7.58
CA ALA A 116 0.65 -16.65 -6.71
C ALA A 116 1.04 -16.66 -5.23
N PHE A 117 1.91 -17.59 -4.82
CA PHE A 117 2.37 -17.68 -3.43
C PHE A 117 3.17 -16.46 -3.01
N PHE A 118 4.06 -15.97 -3.87
CA PHE A 118 4.87 -14.80 -3.57
C PHE A 118 4.01 -13.57 -3.33
N ASN A 119 3.04 -13.28 -4.23
CA ASN A 119 2.17 -12.12 -4.09
C ASN A 119 1.17 -12.21 -2.94
N LEU A 120 0.85 -13.41 -2.45
CA LEU A 120 0.04 -13.60 -1.25
C LEU A 120 0.82 -13.45 0.06
N LEU A 121 2.14 -13.32 0.03
CA LEU A 121 2.92 -13.05 1.24
C LEU A 121 2.51 -11.71 1.87
N PRO A 122 2.34 -11.66 3.20
CA PRO A 122 1.93 -10.44 3.90
C PRO A 122 3.10 -9.47 4.12
N ALA A 123 3.80 -9.13 3.05
CA ALA A 123 4.96 -8.24 3.05
C ALA A 123 4.84 -7.16 1.97
N TYR A 124 5.18 -5.91 2.28
CA TYR A 124 5.24 -4.84 1.29
C TYR A 124 6.31 -5.13 0.21
N PRO A 125 6.02 -4.86 -1.08
CA PRO A 125 4.81 -4.25 -1.66
C PRO A 125 3.74 -5.24 -2.15
N LEU A 126 3.78 -6.50 -1.73
CA LEU A 126 2.99 -7.59 -2.27
C LEU A 126 1.49 -7.47 -1.94
N ASP A 127 0.62 -8.07 -2.76
CA ASP A 127 -0.84 -8.01 -2.61
C ASP A 127 -1.33 -8.52 -1.27
N GLY A 128 -0.69 -9.56 -0.73
CA GLY A 128 -0.99 -10.11 0.58
C GLY A 128 -0.87 -9.07 1.70
N SER A 129 0.06 -8.12 1.58
CA SER A 129 0.20 -7.02 2.54
C SER A 129 -1.02 -6.09 2.50
N ARG A 130 -1.55 -5.78 1.33
CA ARG A 130 -2.73 -4.93 1.14
C ARG A 130 -3.99 -5.61 1.67
N ILE A 131 -4.13 -6.91 1.43
CA ILE A 131 -5.23 -7.72 1.99
C ILE A 131 -5.17 -7.73 3.51
N LEU A 132 -3.99 -8.01 4.07
CA LEU A 132 -3.79 -8.03 5.53
C LEU A 132 -4.03 -6.65 6.15
N GLU A 133 -3.62 -5.56 5.48
CA GLU A 133 -3.88 -4.18 5.91
C GLU A 133 -5.39 -3.92 6.05
N ILE A 134 -6.19 -4.33 5.06
CA ILE A 134 -7.65 -4.16 5.09
C ILE A 134 -8.27 -4.98 6.23
N VAL A 135 -7.84 -6.22 6.42
CA VAL A 135 -8.37 -7.10 7.46
C VAL A 135 -8.04 -6.57 8.86
N LEU A 136 -6.78 -6.19 9.09
CA LEU A 136 -6.34 -5.68 10.39
C LEU A 136 -6.98 -4.32 10.71
N SER A 137 -7.10 -3.42 9.72
CA SER A 137 -7.66 -2.09 9.93
C SER A 137 -9.15 -2.08 10.31
N LYS A 138 -9.85 -3.22 10.18
CA LYS A 138 -11.22 -3.39 10.72
C LYS A 138 -11.25 -3.51 12.25
N ARG A 139 -10.20 -4.02 12.86
CA ARG A 139 -10.14 -4.32 14.29
C ARG A 139 -9.22 -3.37 15.06
N ILE A 140 -8.18 -2.88 14.43
CA ILE A 140 -7.16 -2.03 15.05
C ILE A 140 -6.97 -0.74 14.23
N LEU A 141 -6.35 0.27 14.86
CA LEU A 141 -6.01 1.53 14.20
C LEU A 141 -5.09 1.25 13.00
N PHE A 142 -5.34 1.95 11.89
CA PHE A 142 -4.59 1.80 10.65
C PHE A 142 -3.06 1.87 10.85
N LYS A 143 -2.58 2.83 11.64
CA LYS A 143 -1.13 2.96 11.97
C LYS A 143 -0.58 1.74 12.69
N ARG A 144 -1.38 1.09 13.56
CA ARG A 144 -0.97 -0.17 14.21
C ARG A 144 -0.94 -1.32 13.23
N ALA A 145 -1.94 -1.41 12.33
CA ALA A 145 -1.95 -2.40 11.26
C ALA A 145 -0.73 -2.29 10.37
N GLN A 146 -0.39 -1.08 9.90
CA GLN A 146 0.83 -0.84 9.13
C GLN A 146 2.11 -1.23 9.87
N ARG A 147 2.22 -0.91 11.17
CA ARG A 147 3.39 -1.29 11.97
C ARG A 147 3.55 -2.81 12.03
N ILE A 148 2.44 -3.54 12.24
CA ILE A 148 2.45 -5.01 12.27
C ILE A 148 2.93 -5.56 10.92
N ILE A 149 2.37 -5.07 9.80
CA ILE A 149 2.76 -5.50 8.46
C ILE A 149 4.23 -5.18 8.18
N SER A 150 4.70 -4.00 8.60
CA SER A 150 6.11 -3.64 8.45
C SER A 150 7.03 -4.60 9.21
N ILE A 151 6.67 -5.00 10.43
CA ILE A 151 7.44 -6.00 11.21
C ILE A 151 7.45 -7.33 10.46
N ILE A 152 6.30 -7.80 9.99
CA ILE A 152 6.20 -9.04 9.21
C ILE A 152 7.05 -8.96 7.94
N SER A 153 7.02 -7.81 7.23
CA SER A 153 7.83 -7.59 6.03
C SER A 153 9.35 -7.70 6.33
N TYR A 154 9.80 -7.13 7.44
CA TYR A 154 11.21 -7.25 7.85
C TYR A 154 11.59 -8.69 8.23
N ILE A 155 10.68 -9.43 8.87
CA ILE A 155 10.90 -10.86 9.19
C ILE A 155 11.01 -11.66 7.88
N ILE A 156 10.11 -11.44 6.91
CA ILE A 156 10.15 -12.12 5.61
C ILE A 156 11.43 -11.77 4.84
N ALA A 157 11.84 -10.51 4.84
CA ALA A 157 13.11 -10.09 4.24
C ALA A 157 14.30 -10.79 4.90
N GLY A 158 14.32 -10.91 6.23
CA GLY A 158 15.32 -11.66 6.98
C GLY A 158 15.37 -13.13 6.61
N LEU A 159 14.20 -13.79 6.47
CA LEU A 159 14.11 -15.18 6.02
C LEU A 159 14.65 -15.36 4.59
N PHE A 160 14.43 -14.39 3.69
CA PHE A 160 15.00 -14.41 2.34
C PHE A 160 16.53 -14.32 2.38
N ILE A 161 17.09 -13.45 3.22
CA ILE A 161 18.54 -13.34 3.38
C ILE A 161 19.11 -14.66 3.93
N ILE A 162 18.50 -15.23 4.97
CA ILE A 162 18.94 -16.50 5.56
C ILE A 162 18.87 -17.61 4.51
N SER A 163 17.77 -17.70 3.74
CA SER A 163 17.63 -18.69 2.66
C SER A 163 18.70 -18.53 1.58
N GLY A 164 18.99 -17.28 1.19
CA GLY A 164 20.04 -16.98 0.21
C GLY A 164 21.44 -17.40 0.68
N ILE A 165 21.77 -17.15 1.95
CA ILE A 165 23.02 -17.59 2.58
C ILE A 165 23.07 -19.12 2.66
N SER A 166 21.97 -19.77 3.06
CA SER A 166 21.91 -21.24 3.13
C SER A 166 22.12 -21.89 1.75
N ILE A 167 21.49 -21.36 0.71
CA ILE A 167 21.69 -21.82 -0.69
C ILE A 167 23.15 -21.67 -1.09
N TYR A 168 23.81 -20.56 -0.73
CA TYR A 168 25.23 -20.36 -1.03
C TYR A 168 26.12 -21.38 -0.31
N ILE A 169 25.86 -21.65 0.97
CA ILE A 169 26.67 -22.59 1.76
C ILE A 169 26.51 -24.03 1.25
N PHE A 170 25.27 -24.47 0.97
CA PHE A 170 25.01 -25.87 0.62
C PHE A 170 25.18 -26.19 -0.87
N LEU A 171 24.85 -25.23 -1.76
CA LEU A 171 24.84 -25.45 -3.21
C LEU A 171 25.95 -24.70 -3.94
N HIS A 172 26.78 -23.93 -3.23
CA HIS A 172 27.85 -23.07 -3.78
C HIS A 172 27.37 -22.18 -4.95
N SER A 173 26.06 -21.85 -4.99
CA SER A 173 25.47 -21.02 -6.02
C SER A 173 24.90 -19.74 -5.43
N LEU A 174 25.39 -18.58 -5.90
CA LEU A 174 24.85 -17.27 -5.50
C LEU A 174 23.55 -16.99 -6.22
N ASN A 175 22.46 -16.93 -5.49
CA ASN A 175 21.15 -16.53 -6.03
C ASN A 175 20.88 -15.05 -5.71
N PHE A 176 21.40 -14.17 -6.57
CA PHE A 176 21.24 -12.72 -6.43
C PHE A 176 19.78 -12.27 -6.38
N SER A 177 18.86 -13.00 -7.04
CA SER A 177 17.44 -12.63 -7.08
C SER A 177 16.79 -12.61 -5.69
N ILE A 178 17.14 -13.55 -4.82
CA ILE A 178 16.62 -13.63 -3.45
C ILE A 178 17.12 -12.46 -2.62
N ILE A 179 18.41 -12.12 -2.75
CA ILE A 179 19.02 -11.00 -2.02
C ILE A 179 18.42 -9.67 -2.48
N ILE A 180 18.29 -9.47 -3.78
CA ILE A 180 17.66 -8.28 -4.37
C ILE A 180 16.20 -8.17 -3.90
N GLY A 181 15.45 -9.26 -3.90
CA GLY A 181 14.08 -9.30 -3.39
C GLY A 181 13.98 -8.86 -1.93
N ALA A 182 14.88 -9.33 -1.07
CA ALA A 182 14.93 -8.91 0.33
C ALA A 182 15.22 -7.39 0.48
N ILE A 183 16.18 -6.86 -0.29
CA ILE A 183 16.52 -5.43 -0.28
C ILE A 183 15.31 -4.59 -0.71
N ILE A 184 14.61 -5.01 -1.76
CA ILE A 184 13.42 -4.32 -2.27
C ILE A 184 12.32 -4.29 -1.21
N ILE A 185 12.04 -5.42 -0.54
CA ILE A 185 11.06 -5.49 0.56
C ILE A 185 11.40 -4.50 1.66
N VAL A 186 12.66 -4.46 2.11
CA VAL A 186 13.12 -3.53 3.17
C VAL A 186 12.96 -2.08 2.72
N TYR A 187 13.38 -1.75 1.50
CA TYR A 187 13.33 -0.39 0.97
C TYR A 187 11.88 0.11 0.86
N ILE A 188 10.99 -0.68 0.26
CA ILE A 188 9.59 -0.30 0.08
C ILE A 188 8.86 -0.25 1.42
N THR A 189 9.15 -1.17 2.34
CA THR A 189 8.57 -1.13 3.70
C THR A 189 8.89 0.19 4.40
N ARG A 190 10.11 0.70 4.27
CA ARG A 190 10.48 2.02 4.80
C ARG A 190 9.71 3.16 4.12
N MET A 191 9.61 3.12 2.80
CA MET A 191 8.84 4.13 2.05
C MET A 191 7.36 4.16 2.48
N GLU A 192 6.72 3.01 2.62
CA GLU A 192 5.32 2.92 3.05
C GLU A 192 5.09 3.51 4.45
N GLN A 193 6.02 3.34 5.37
CA GLN A 193 5.94 3.95 6.69
C GLN A 193 5.94 5.49 6.63
N HIS A 194 6.72 6.09 5.73
CA HIS A 194 6.75 7.54 5.54
C HIS A 194 5.50 8.08 4.82
N THR A 195 4.98 7.35 3.84
CA THR A 195 3.82 7.76 3.03
C THR A 195 2.49 7.73 3.82
N SER A 196 2.46 7.04 4.95
CA SER A 196 1.27 6.87 5.81
C SER A 196 0.58 8.19 6.21
N MET A 197 1.34 9.27 6.43
CA MET A 197 0.78 10.58 6.79
C MET A 197 -0.03 11.19 5.64
N TYR A 198 0.48 11.12 4.41
CA TYR A 198 -0.20 11.68 3.24
C TYR A 198 -1.51 10.94 2.89
N ILE A 199 -1.53 9.64 3.13
CA ILE A 199 -2.73 8.82 2.89
C ILE A 199 -3.86 9.20 3.85
N THR A 200 -3.55 9.54 5.10
CA THR A 200 -4.55 10.00 6.07
C THR A 200 -5.20 11.31 5.62
N MET A 201 -4.41 12.23 5.03
CA MET A 201 -4.93 13.48 4.46
C MET A 201 -5.89 13.28 3.27
N GLY A 202 -5.66 12.27 2.42
CA GLY A 202 -6.53 11.94 1.27
C GLY A 202 -7.90 11.38 1.65
N ASN A 203 -8.08 10.89 2.88
CA ASN A 203 -9.31 10.24 3.31
C ASN A 203 -10.50 11.18 3.54
N ILE A 204 -10.28 12.49 3.71
CA ILE A 204 -11.37 13.47 3.88
C ILE A 204 -12.28 13.49 2.65
N VAL A 205 -11.71 13.48 1.45
CA VAL A 205 -12.49 13.46 0.19
C VAL A 205 -13.37 12.20 0.12
N LYS A 206 -12.83 11.06 0.56
CA LYS A 206 -13.58 9.80 0.63
C LYS A 206 -14.73 9.86 1.64
N LYS A 207 -14.48 10.41 2.83
CA LYS A 207 -15.49 10.60 3.88
C LYS A 207 -16.61 11.52 3.40
N ARG A 208 -16.26 12.63 2.73
CA ARG A 208 -17.23 13.53 2.09
C ARG A 208 -18.10 12.83 1.05
N LYS A 209 -17.48 12.03 0.16
CA LYS A 209 -18.24 11.23 -0.83
C LYS A 209 -19.17 10.24 -0.13
N LYS A 210 -18.72 9.58 0.97
CA LYS A 210 -19.55 8.66 1.74
C LYS A 210 -20.72 9.37 2.40
N LEU A 211 -20.49 10.52 3.05
CA LEU A 211 -21.55 11.33 3.66
C LEU A 211 -22.61 11.74 2.64
N LEU A 212 -22.20 12.17 1.44
CA LEU A 212 -23.12 12.56 0.37
C LEU A 212 -23.89 11.38 -0.23
N LYS A 213 -23.33 10.18 -0.20
CA LYS A 213 -23.96 8.97 -0.75
C LYS A 213 -24.91 8.31 0.23
N ASP A 214 -24.46 8.15 1.50
CA ASP A 214 -25.16 7.38 2.53
C ASP A 214 -26.00 8.27 3.44
N ASN A 215 -25.91 9.62 3.30
CA ASN A 215 -26.53 10.67 4.11
C ASN A 215 -26.10 10.68 5.59
N TYR A 216 -25.15 9.82 5.99
CA TYR A 216 -24.58 9.81 7.33
C TYR A 216 -23.16 9.26 7.31
N ILE A 217 -22.39 9.58 8.35
CA ILE A 217 -21.10 8.99 8.64
C ILE A 217 -20.97 8.80 10.15
N GLU A 218 -20.48 7.64 10.57
CA GLU A 218 -20.22 7.40 11.99
C GLU A 218 -19.15 8.35 12.51
N ASN A 219 -19.36 8.90 13.70
CA ASN A 219 -18.37 9.72 14.41
C ASN A 219 -17.59 8.86 15.41
N LYS A 220 -16.28 9.09 15.48
CA LYS A 220 -15.39 8.54 16.49
C LYS A 220 -14.83 9.66 17.33
N SER A 221 -15.23 9.69 18.59
CA SER A 221 -14.77 10.65 19.59
C SER A 221 -13.59 10.08 20.37
N ILE A 222 -12.52 10.86 20.51
CA ILE A 222 -11.30 10.45 21.20
C ILE A 222 -10.87 11.58 22.12
N SER A 223 -10.64 11.29 23.40
CA SER A 223 -10.05 12.23 24.33
C SER A 223 -8.54 12.22 24.20
N VAL A 224 -7.93 13.41 24.09
CA VAL A 224 -6.50 13.61 23.85
C VAL A 224 -5.94 14.59 24.87
N TYR A 225 -4.77 14.28 25.38
CA TYR A 225 -4.05 15.15 26.30
C TYR A 225 -3.45 16.37 25.56
N TYR A 226 -3.62 17.57 26.10
CA TYR A 226 -3.28 18.83 25.44
C TYR A 226 -1.80 19.00 25.07
N LYS A 227 -0.86 18.32 25.77
CA LYS A 227 0.57 18.33 25.44
C LYS A 227 0.97 17.35 24.33
N GLN A 228 0.01 16.63 23.74
CA GLN A 228 0.27 15.68 22.66
C GLN A 228 0.62 16.43 21.35
N GLY A 229 1.57 15.88 20.58
CA GLY A 229 1.90 16.44 19.27
C GLY A 229 0.81 16.16 18.22
N LEU A 230 0.54 17.12 17.32
CA LEU A 230 -0.47 17.02 16.27
C LEU A 230 -0.31 15.76 15.39
N VAL A 231 0.94 15.35 15.08
CA VAL A 231 1.23 14.12 14.33
C VAL A 231 0.78 12.87 15.10
N ASN A 232 0.88 12.86 16.42
CA ASN A 232 0.41 11.75 17.23
C ASN A 232 -1.12 11.71 17.28
N VAL A 233 -1.77 12.88 17.30
CA VAL A 233 -3.24 12.98 17.19
C VAL A 233 -3.72 12.48 15.83
N LEU A 234 -3.05 12.89 14.74
CA LEU A 234 -3.34 12.40 13.39
C LEU A 234 -3.23 10.88 13.28
N ALA A 235 -2.34 10.28 14.05
CA ALA A 235 -2.18 8.82 14.08
C ALA A 235 -3.38 8.07 14.69
N LEU A 236 -4.28 8.76 15.41
CA LEU A 236 -5.50 8.21 16.02
C LEU A 236 -6.70 8.27 15.07
N VAL A 237 -6.55 8.97 13.93
CA VAL A 237 -7.60 9.13 12.92
C VAL A 237 -8.03 7.78 12.36
N ASP A 238 -9.33 7.52 12.37
CA ASP A 238 -9.93 6.38 11.70
C ASP A 238 -10.31 6.75 10.26
N ARG A 239 -9.97 5.87 9.31
CA ARG A 239 -10.20 6.14 7.89
C ARG A 239 -11.67 6.13 7.48
N ASN A 240 -12.49 5.37 8.20
CA ASN A 240 -13.87 5.11 7.81
C ASN A 240 -14.91 5.92 8.59
N LYS A 241 -14.47 6.61 9.68
CA LYS A 241 -15.32 7.40 10.57
C LYS A 241 -14.88 8.86 10.54
N PHE A 242 -15.79 9.77 10.78
CA PHE A 242 -15.45 11.15 11.10
C PHE A 242 -14.81 11.18 12.49
N ASN A 243 -13.71 11.96 12.66
CA ASN A 243 -13.00 11.95 13.93
C ASN A 243 -13.13 13.32 14.62
N THR A 244 -13.50 13.29 15.89
CA THR A 244 -13.57 14.46 16.77
C THR A 244 -12.67 14.21 17.98
N PHE A 245 -11.76 15.14 18.27
CA PHE A 245 -10.81 15.03 19.36
C PHE A 245 -11.19 16.02 20.47
N TYR A 246 -11.48 15.49 21.66
CA TYR A 246 -11.71 16.27 22.86
C TYR A 246 -10.38 16.48 23.56
N ILE A 247 -9.89 17.71 23.59
CA ILE A 247 -8.62 18.07 24.20
C ILE A 247 -8.82 18.33 25.68
N LEU A 248 -8.15 17.53 26.51
CA LEU A 248 -8.29 17.59 27.96
C LEU A 248 -7.01 18.11 28.61
N ASN A 249 -7.16 18.86 29.73
CA ASN A 249 -6.06 19.29 30.59
C ASN A 249 -5.66 18.22 31.62
N ASP A 250 -4.75 18.57 32.54
CA ASP A 250 -4.27 17.71 33.62
C ASP A 250 -5.42 17.29 34.57
N ASP A 251 -6.46 18.12 34.73
CA ASP A 251 -7.65 17.84 35.55
C ASP A 251 -8.78 17.12 34.79
N MET A 252 -8.49 16.59 33.60
CA MET A 252 -9.46 15.97 32.67
C MET A 252 -10.60 16.91 32.25
N LYS A 253 -10.43 18.23 32.35
CA LYS A 253 -11.43 19.21 31.89
C LYS A 253 -11.20 19.48 30.39
N LEU A 254 -12.30 19.64 29.65
CA LEU A 254 -12.31 19.95 28.24
C LEU A 254 -11.76 21.38 28.01
N ILE A 255 -10.70 21.51 27.21
CA ILE A 255 -10.10 22.79 26.81
C ILE A 255 -10.59 23.20 25.42
N TYR A 256 -10.63 22.23 24.48
CA TYR A 256 -10.90 22.47 23.07
C TYR A 256 -11.47 21.23 22.38
N ILE A 257 -12.24 21.43 21.31
CA ILE A 257 -12.72 20.36 20.44
C ILE A 257 -12.03 20.56 19.08
N LEU A 258 -11.18 19.63 18.71
CA LEU A 258 -10.43 19.66 17.47
C LEU A 258 -11.07 18.69 16.48
N HIS A 259 -11.47 19.20 15.31
CA HIS A 259 -12.00 18.38 14.22
C HIS A 259 -10.87 17.88 13.30
N GLU A 260 -11.16 16.84 12.53
CA GLU A 260 -10.15 16.18 11.67
C GLU A 260 -9.64 17.09 10.55
N ASP A 261 -10.50 17.91 9.96
CA ASP A 261 -10.17 18.90 8.93
C ASP A 261 -9.26 19.99 9.48
N GLU A 262 -9.60 20.51 10.65
CA GLU A 262 -8.79 21.50 11.38
C GLU A 262 -7.42 20.95 11.79
N LEU A 263 -7.35 19.71 12.27
CA LEU A 263 -6.09 19.02 12.58
C LEU A 263 -5.16 18.95 11.35
N ILE A 264 -5.73 18.65 10.19
CA ILE A 264 -4.97 18.56 8.93
C ILE A 264 -4.50 19.93 8.47
N GLU A 265 -5.34 20.94 8.59
CA GLU A 265 -5.00 22.32 8.25
C GLU A 265 -3.90 22.87 9.17
N ALA A 266 -4.00 22.61 10.48
CA ALA A 266 -2.97 22.94 11.46
C ALA A 266 -1.62 22.30 11.10
N LEU A 267 -1.62 21.03 10.73
CA LEU A 267 -0.38 20.32 10.32
C LEU A 267 0.22 20.88 9.02
N LYS A 268 -0.62 21.31 8.07
CA LYS A 268 -0.15 21.93 6.82
C LYS A 268 0.47 23.30 7.05
N SER A 269 -0.17 24.12 7.89
CA SER A 269 0.19 25.52 8.09
C SER A 269 1.35 25.68 9.08
N TYR A 270 1.37 24.89 10.13
CA TYR A 270 2.29 25.07 11.26
C TYR A 270 3.27 23.91 11.48
N GLY A 271 3.09 22.80 10.76
CA GLY A 271 3.91 21.59 10.94
C GLY A 271 3.60 20.83 12.23
N ASN A 272 4.58 20.06 12.73
CA ASN A 272 4.40 19.27 13.94
C ASN A 272 4.68 20.12 15.18
N MET A 273 3.62 20.49 15.89
CA MET A 273 3.68 21.16 17.20
C MET A 273 2.76 20.44 18.19
N THR A 274 2.77 20.83 19.46
CA THR A 274 1.81 20.33 20.44
C THR A 274 0.43 20.96 20.23
N VAL A 275 -0.61 20.25 20.66
CA VAL A 275 -1.99 20.79 20.61
C VAL A 275 -2.11 22.07 21.45
N GLU A 276 -1.38 22.15 22.55
CA GLU A 276 -1.33 23.35 23.41
C GLU A 276 -0.79 24.58 22.65
N GLU A 277 0.34 24.41 21.94
CA GLU A 277 0.93 25.48 21.13
C GLU A 277 -0.01 25.92 20.02
N TYR A 278 -0.69 24.98 19.38
CA TYR A 278 -1.70 25.26 18.37
C TYR A 278 -2.84 26.11 18.89
N ILE A 279 -3.46 25.70 20.04
CA ILE A 279 -4.57 26.44 20.66
C ILE A 279 -4.12 27.88 21.07
N LYS A 280 -2.91 28.01 21.61
CA LYS A 280 -2.37 29.34 21.97
C LYS A 280 -2.20 30.24 20.75
N ARG A 281 -1.75 29.70 19.62
CA ARG A 281 -1.61 30.47 18.37
C ARG A 281 -2.95 30.92 17.80
N MET A 282 -3.94 30.00 17.74
CA MET A 282 -5.30 30.32 17.28
C MET A 282 -5.91 31.46 18.08
N LYS A 283 -5.84 31.41 19.41
CA LYS A 283 -6.35 32.47 20.28
C LYS A 283 -5.63 33.84 20.06
N ASN A 284 -4.32 33.80 19.77
CA ASN A 284 -3.58 35.01 19.49
C ASN A 284 -3.91 35.62 18.11
N GLU A 285 -4.26 34.80 17.12
CA GLU A 285 -4.69 35.23 15.78
C GLU A 285 -6.11 35.79 15.82
N GLU A 286 -7.02 35.17 16.55
CA GLU A 286 -8.40 35.67 16.77
C GLU A 286 -8.38 37.02 17.53
N GLY A 287 -7.51 37.20 18.53
CA GLY A 287 -7.37 38.43 19.26
C GLY A 287 -6.77 39.58 18.42
N LYS A 288 -6.02 39.27 17.35
CA LYS A 288 -5.47 40.29 16.41
C LYS A 288 -6.49 40.69 15.33
N MET A 289 -7.49 39.89 15.04
CA MET A 289 -8.56 40.24 14.09
C MET A 289 -9.69 41.07 14.73
N GLN A 290 -9.74 41.16 16.04
CA GLN A 290 -10.74 41.98 16.78
C GLN A 290 -10.26 43.34 17.18
N ASN A 291 -8.98 43.68 16.95
CA ASN A 291 -8.37 45.00 17.12
C ASN A 291 -8.01 45.61 15.75
#